data_4cdbb709c035f6e4f9d672d866a159ce
#
_entry.id   4cdbb709c035f6e4f9d672d866a159ce
#
_cell.length_a   1.000
_cell.length_b   1.000
_cell.length_c   1.000
_cell.angle_alpha   90.00
_cell.angle_beta   90.00
_cell.angle_gamma   90.00
#
_symmetry.space_group_name_H-M   'P 1'
#
loop_
_entity.id
_entity.type
_entity.pdbx_description
1 polymer ?
#
loop_
_entity_poly.entity_id
_entity_poly.type
_entity_poly.pdbx_seq_one_letter_code
_entity_poly.pdbx_strand_id
1 'polypeptide(L)'
;MTIFLVVLVTFGVILEFLSLRNNFTNIKYRCTPTKLGCEPGEVFQIVSTFTNYGYRTIPFLKVREVFPGGLHIQGVENESDQQRNFLYTSVLYIRRRQKITRTIQASLPHRGRYLLEGCTILGGDFLGIREKLEEIKQQEEIIIFPMLLESEYIQQALSGYYGDFSVRRFYSEDPILVSSYRDYTGREPMRSISWMQSARKNHLMVKEFDYTMDLSVTILMDVYLHWSEGAHTEELEYCFSLARTIAEFMEQKRVSYRLLTNAYIGDLNKVSESVSEAGQGSHHFTTLLFTLGQATSNTFGSVDDLYDMVVQKYSGENAIFYLAPFENEKRSSLVDHLQQRLNSQVYPMYAAAILGGVKDAD
;
A
#
# COMPACT_ATOMS: atom_id res chain seq x y z
N MET A 1 20.27 70.11 -3.80
CA MET A 1 19.24 69.14 -4.26
C MET A 1 19.81 68.09 -5.19
N THR A 2 20.59 68.46 -6.20
CA THR A 2 21.20 67.50 -7.19
C THR A 2 22.19 66.52 -6.55
N ILE A 3 23.06 66.97 -5.64
CA ILE A 3 24.02 66.12 -4.94
C ILE A 3 23.32 65.06 -4.06
N PHE A 4 22.25 65.46 -3.35
CA PHE A 4 21.46 64.52 -2.54
C PHE A 4 20.81 63.44 -3.40
N LEU A 5 20.28 63.81 -4.56
CA LEU A 5 19.67 62.89 -5.49
C LEU A 5 20.69 61.90 -6.08
N VAL A 6 21.88 62.38 -6.42
CA VAL A 6 22.98 61.52 -6.90
C VAL A 6 23.44 60.54 -5.81
N VAL A 7 23.57 61.00 -4.56
CA VAL A 7 23.92 60.12 -3.42
C VAL A 7 22.84 59.06 -3.16
N LEU A 8 21.57 59.44 -3.26
CA LEU A 8 20.45 58.49 -3.07
C LEU A 8 20.41 57.46 -4.17
N VAL A 9 20.63 57.86 -5.44
CA VAL A 9 20.67 56.93 -6.58
C VAL A 9 21.89 56.01 -6.47
N THR A 10 23.08 56.52 -6.17
CA THR A 10 24.27 55.69 -5.99
C THR A 10 24.13 54.73 -4.81
N PHE A 11 23.51 55.14 -3.71
CA PHE A 11 23.23 54.28 -2.58
C PHE A 11 22.24 53.17 -2.97
N GLY A 12 21.18 53.48 -3.74
CA GLY A 12 20.24 52.52 -4.29
C GLY A 12 20.92 51.49 -5.19
N VAL A 13 21.80 51.92 -6.11
CA VAL A 13 22.57 51.04 -7.00
C VAL A 13 23.52 50.13 -6.20
N ILE A 14 24.17 50.68 -5.15
CA ILE A 14 25.06 49.89 -4.28
C ILE A 14 24.24 48.83 -3.50
N LEU A 15 23.10 49.19 -2.97
CA LEU A 15 22.19 48.26 -2.30
C LEU A 15 21.74 47.16 -3.23
N GLU A 16 21.37 47.53 -4.44
CA GLU A 16 20.97 46.59 -5.50
C GLU A 16 22.09 45.62 -5.86
N PHE A 17 23.29 46.14 -6.12
CA PHE A 17 24.48 45.33 -6.42
C PHE A 17 24.83 44.37 -5.28
N LEU A 18 24.68 44.80 -4.02
CA LEU A 18 24.85 43.94 -2.85
C LEU A 18 23.74 42.88 -2.72
N SER A 19 22.51 43.19 -3.10
CA SER A 19 21.39 42.29 -3.13
C SER A 19 21.58 41.17 -4.17
N LEU A 20 22.09 41.52 -5.36
CA LEU A 20 22.35 40.58 -6.45
C LEU A 20 23.41 39.51 -6.12
N ARG A 21 24.27 39.77 -5.14
CA ARG A 21 25.31 38.85 -4.67
C ARG A 21 24.79 37.77 -3.74
N ASN A 22 23.47 37.70 -3.50
CA ASN A 22 22.87 36.67 -2.69
C ASN A 22 22.80 35.35 -3.44
N ASN A 23 23.68 34.43 -3.10
CA ASN A 23 23.55 33.04 -3.53
C ASN A 23 22.54 32.33 -2.61
N PHE A 24 21.46 31.79 -3.21
CA PHE A 24 20.45 30.98 -2.48
C PHE A 24 20.99 29.60 -2.07
N THR A 25 22.22 29.26 -2.44
CA THR A 25 22.94 28.02 -2.09
C THR A 25 22.97 27.69 -0.60
N ASN A 26 22.69 28.69 0.25
CA ASN A 26 22.61 28.54 1.71
C ASN A 26 21.19 28.28 2.24
N ILE A 27 20.18 28.15 1.34
CA ILE A 27 18.82 27.75 1.74
C ILE A 27 18.72 26.23 1.65
N LYS A 28 18.36 25.62 2.76
CA LYS A 28 17.95 24.21 2.77
C LYS A 28 16.44 24.11 2.89
N TYR A 29 15.87 23.32 2.03
CA TYR A 29 14.47 22.94 2.04
C TYR A 29 14.34 21.50 2.49
N ARG A 30 13.32 21.22 3.29
CA ARG A 30 12.90 19.87 3.64
C ARG A 30 11.38 19.84 3.73
N CYS A 31 10.78 18.91 3.01
CA CYS A 31 9.36 18.62 3.03
C CYS A 31 9.17 17.18 3.53
N THR A 32 8.42 17.00 4.59
CA THR A 32 8.17 15.66 5.16
C THR A 32 6.70 15.51 5.51
N PRO A 33 6.07 14.40 5.12
CA PRO A 33 4.74 14.08 5.62
C PRO A 33 4.84 13.61 7.07
N THR A 34 3.79 13.84 7.86
CA THR A 34 3.73 13.36 9.26
C THR A 34 3.43 11.88 9.37
N LYS A 35 2.83 11.30 8.31
CA LYS A 35 2.53 9.86 8.19
C LYS A 35 3.05 9.36 6.85
N LEU A 36 3.63 8.17 6.84
CA LEU A 36 4.08 7.52 5.60
C LEU A 36 2.94 6.78 4.91
N GLY A 37 1.98 6.26 5.67
CA GLY A 37 0.79 5.57 5.18
C GLY A 37 -0.48 6.17 5.78
N CYS A 38 -1.51 6.37 4.95
CA CYS A 38 -2.78 6.96 5.33
C CYS A 38 -3.95 6.21 4.68
N GLU A 39 -5.13 6.32 5.30
CA GLU A 39 -6.38 5.88 4.71
C GLU A 39 -6.83 6.84 3.59
N PRO A 40 -7.62 6.36 2.60
CA PRO A 40 -8.19 7.23 1.58
C PRO A 40 -9.04 8.34 2.22
N GLY A 41 -8.77 9.61 1.84
CA GLY A 41 -9.47 10.77 2.38
C GLY A 41 -9.04 11.20 3.79
N GLU A 42 -8.19 10.45 4.47
CA GLU A 42 -7.67 10.83 5.79
C GLU A 42 -6.84 12.11 5.68
N VAL A 43 -7.04 13.04 6.63
CA VAL A 43 -6.29 14.29 6.69
C VAL A 43 -4.94 14.04 7.36
N PHE A 44 -3.87 14.34 6.66
CA PHE A 44 -2.50 14.32 7.17
C PHE A 44 -1.83 15.69 7.02
N GLN A 45 -0.67 15.86 7.65
CA GLN A 45 0.06 17.11 7.58
C GLN A 45 1.33 16.94 6.75
N ILE A 46 1.60 17.93 5.91
CA ILE A 46 2.87 18.09 5.19
C ILE A 46 3.62 19.23 5.86
N VAL A 47 4.82 18.94 6.34
CA VAL A 47 5.66 19.91 7.05
C VAL A 47 6.80 20.33 6.14
N SER A 48 6.71 21.56 5.62
CA SER A 48 7.76 22.19 4.81
C SER A 48 8.64 23.08 5.67
N THR A 49 9.93 22.83 5.67
CA THR A 49 10.92 23.57 6.46
C THR A 49 11.92 24.25 5.54
N PHE A 50 12.06 25.57 5.72
CA PHE A 50 13.01 26.41 5.01
C PHE A 50 14.03 26.93 6.00
N THR A 51 15.31 26.66 5.80
CA THR A 51 16.39 27.11 6.70
C THR A 51 17.39 27.91 5.91
N ASN A 52 17.59 29.16 6.32
CA ASN A 52 18.63 30.01 5.77
C ASN A 52 19.89 29.89 6.64
N TYR A 53 20.90 29.21 6.15
CA TYR A 53 22.22 29.11 6.80
C TYR A 53 23.12 30.30 6.50
N GLY A 54 22.70 31.18 5.58
CA GLY A 54 23.45 32.37 5.21
C GLY A 54 23.43 33.46 6.24
N TYR A 55 24.38 34.39 6.11
CA TYR A 55 24.50 35.58 7.00
C TYR A 55 23.62 36.76 6.54
N ARG A 56 22.88 36.59 5.42
CA ARG A 56 22.04 37.66 4.86
C ARG A 56 20.57 37.29 4.95
N THR A 57 19.76 38.34 5.13
CA THR A 57 18.30 38.23 5.03
C THR A 57 17.88 38.18 3.57
N ILE A 58 16.93 37.36 3.27
CA ILE A 58 16.31 37.25 1.94
C ILE A 58 14.92 37.86 2.06
N PRO A 59 14.71 39.06 1.51
CA PRO A 59 13.46 39.80 1.70
C PRO A 59 12.30 39.21 0.88
N PHE A 60 12.62 38.61 -0.27
CA PHE A 60 11.62 38.04 -1.17
C PHE A 60 12.10 36.69 -1.67
N LEU A 61 11.40 35.65 -1.24
CA LEU A 61 11.65 34.27 -1.64
C LEU A 61 10.34 33.69 -2.09
N LYS A 62 10.17 33.57 -3.40
CA LYS A 62 9.02 32.86 -4.00
C LYS A 62 9.36 31.39 -4.09
N VAL A 63 8.59 30.57 -3.42
CA VAL A 63 8.76 29.11 -3.39
C VAL A 63 7.60 28.47 -4.16
N ARG A 64 7.95 27.58 -5.07
CA ARG A 64 7.00 26.74 -5.82
C ARG A 64 7.26 25.30 -5.45
N GLU A 65 6.40 24.72 -4.63
CA GLU A 65 6.48 23.31 -4.25
C GLU A 65 5.67 22.47 -5.24
N VAL A 66 6.22 21.33 -5.62
CA VAL A 66 5.59 20.39 -6.54
C VAL A 66 4.86 19.35 -5.71
N PHE A 67 3.55 19.34 -5.78
CA PHE A 67 2.70 18.37 -5.12
C PHE A 67 2.03 17.43 -6.15
N PRO A 68 1.78 16.17 -5.77
CA PRO A 68 1.15 15.20 -6.66
C PRO A 68 -0.29 15.62 -6.99
N GLY A 69 -0.77 15.19 -8.16
CA GLY A 69 -2.15 15.36 -8.57
C GLY A 69 -3.12 14.66 -7.61
N GLY A 70 -4.33 15.17 -7.49
CA GLY A 70 -5.33 14.65 -6.56
C GLY A 70 -5.13 15.02 -5.10
N LEU A 71 -4.04 15.72 -4.73
CA LEU A 71 -3.83 16.19 -3.36
C LEU A 71 -4.77 17.37 -3.07
N HIS A 72 -5.67 17.20 -2.12
CA HIS A 72 -6.54 18.27 -1.63
C HIS A 72 -5.87 18.97 -0.46
N ILE A 73 -5.63 20.29 -0.60
CA ILE A 73 -5.08 21.12 0.46
C ILE A 73 -6.23 21.90 1.11
N GLN A 74 -6.33 21.84 2.43
CA GLN A 74 -7.39 22.53 3.15
C GLN A 74 -7.23 24.06 3.02
N GLY A 75 -8.29 24.74 2.55
CA GLY A 75 -8.31 26.19 2.36
C GLY A 75 -7.75 26.68 1.01
N VAL A 76 -7.40 25.80 0.11
CA VAL A 76 -7.01 26.13 -1.26
C VAL A 76 -7.97 25.45 -2.21
N GLU A 77 -8.69 26.25 -3.02
CA GLU A 77 -9.49 25.69 -4.12
C GLU A 77 -8.53 25.20 -5.22
N ASN A 78 -8.24 23.93 -5.20
CA ASN A 78 -7.46 23.28 -6.25
C ASN A 78 -8.41 22.57 -7.21
N GLU A 79 -8.54 23.08 -8.42
CA GLU A 79 -8.93 22.28 -9.57
C GLU A 79 -7.75 21.38 -9.96
N SER A 80 -7.33 20.49 -9.04
CA SER A 80 -6.24 19.58 -9.34
C SER A 80 -6.77 18.42 -10.16
N ASP A 81 -6.45 18.44 -11.45
CA ASP A 81 -6.53 17.26 -12.29
C ASP A 81 -5.79 16.10 -11.60
N GLN A 82 -6.47 14.96 -11.39
CA GLN A 82 -5.95 13.82 -10.65
C GLN A 82 -4.64 13.26 -11.24
N GLN A 83 -4.36 13.57 -12.51
CA GLN A 83 -3.23 13.02 -13.25
C GLN A 83 -2.01 13.94 -13.31
N ARG A 84 -2.10 15.20 -12.91
CA ARG A 84 -1.01 16.17 -13.06
C ARG A 84 -0.56 16.77 -11.75
N ASN A 85 0.77 16.75 -11.53
CA ASN A 85 1.36 17.49 -10.43
C ASN A 85 1.01 18.98 -10.53
N PHE A 86 0.74 19.61 -9.40
CA PHE A 86 0.46 21.03 -9.34
C PHE A 86 1.51 21.80 -8.53
N LEU A 87 1.63 23.09 -8.80
CA LEU A 87 2.59 23.99 -8.18
C LEU A 87 1.93 24.81 -7.07
N TYR A 88 2.28 24.52 -5.83
CA TYR A 88 1.88 25.33 -4.71
C TYR A 88 2.85 26.49 -4.52
N THR A 89 2.40 27.71 -4.81
CA THR A 89 3.25 28.91 -4.76
C THR A 89 3.05 29.67 -3.46
N SER A 90 4.14 29.98 -2.78
CA SER A 90 4.16 30.80 -1.59
C SER A 90 5.30 31.83 -1.63
N VAL A 91 5.14 32.93 -0.90
CA VAL A 91 6.16 33.97 -0.79
C VAL A 91 6.58 34.06 0.66
N LEU A 92 7.87 33.99 0.90
CA LEU A 92 8.47 34.00 2.24
C LEU A 92 9.47 35.13 2.40
N TYR A 93 9.54 35.65 3.61
CA TYR A 93 10.62 36.53 4.07
C TYR A 93 11.44 35.76 5.11
N ILE A 94 12.72 35.53 4.85
CA ILE A 94 13.56 34.72 5.73
C ILE A 94 14.80 35.50 6.16
N ARG A 95 14.95 35.67 7.47
CA ARG A 95 16.11 36.34 8.05
C ARG A 95 17.36 35.49 8.01
N ARG A 96 18.51 36.11 8.25
CA ARG A 96 19.78 35.39 8.45
C ARG A 96 19.63 34.33 9.54
N ARG A 97 20.12 33.12 9.29
CA ARG A 97 20.11 32.00 10.24
C ARG A 97 18.71 31.67 10.81
N GLN A 98 17.66 31.94 10.06
CA GLN A 98 16.30 31.68 10.46
C GLN A 98 15.82 30.36 9.84
N LYS A 99 15.04 29.63 10.61
CA LYS A 99 14.25 28.46 10.17
C LYS A 99 12.78 28.85 10.19
N ILE A 100 12.10 28.63 9.07
CA ILE A 100 10.65 28.75 8.94
C ILE A 100 10.08 27.36 8.73
N THR A 101 9.09 27.00 9.51
CA THR A 101 8.34 25.76 9.35
C THR A 101 6.90 26.12 9.01
N ARG A 102 6.39 25.51 7.95
CA ARG A 102 5.00 25.63 7.52
C ARG A 102 4.36 24.24 7.53
N THR A 103 3.18 24.14 8.10
CA THR A 103 2.38 22.93 8.11
C THR A 103 1.16 23.13 7.24
N ILE A 104 0.94 22.24 6.32
CA ILE A 104 -0.21 22.20 5.39
C ILE A 104 -1.03 20.95 5.72
N GLN A 105 -2.34 21.10 5.88
CA GLN A 105 -3.26 19.97 5.99
C GLN A 105 -3.70 19.56 4.60
N ALA A 106 -3.56 18.28 4.31
CA ALA A 106 -3.85 17.71 3.00
C ALA A 106 -4.52 16.34 3.14
N SER A 107 -5.22 15.92 2.10
CA SER A 107 -5.79 14.58 1.98
C SER A 107 -5.70 14.09 0.55
N LEU A 108 -5.71 12.76 0.37
CA LEU A 108 -5.68 12.08 -0.92
C LEU A 108 -6.81 11.04 -0.96
N PRO A 109 -7.73 11.11 -1.92
CA PRO A 109 -8.90 10.24 -1.94
C PRO A 109 -8.64 8.86 -2.54
N HIS A 110 -7.61 8.71 -3.37
CA HIS A 110 -7.34 7.49 -4.11
C HIS A 110 -6.10 6.77 -3.59
N ARG A 111 -6.14 5.43 -3.60
CA ARG A 111 -5.00 4.58 -3.32
C ARG A 111 -3.83 4.89 -4.26
N GLY A 112 -2.64 4.77 -3.75
CA GLY A 112 -1.45 4.89 -4.57
C GLY A 112 -0.21 5.35 -3.82
N ARG A 113 0.90 5.39 -4.54
CA ARG A 113 2.18 5.95 -4.12
C ARG A 113 2.34 7.35 -4.67
N TYR A 114 2.39 8.34 -3.80
CA TYR A 114 2.50 9.75 -4.15
C TYR A 114 3.85 10.30 -3.74
N LEU A 115 4.51 11.03 -4.64
CA LEU A 115 5.84 11.58 -4.42
C LEU A 115 5.77 13.09 -4.19
N LEU A 116 6.46 13.57 -3.16
CA LEU A 116 6.74 14.98 -2.91
C LEU A 116 8.12 15.29 -3.52
N GLU A 117 8.14 15.98 -4.67
CA GLU A 117 9.34 16.09 -5.53
C GLU A 117 10.28 17.24 -5.20
N GLY A 118 9.98 18.02 -4.15
CA GLY A 118 10.81 19.15 -3.76
C GLY A 118 10.22 20.50 -4.17
N CYS A 119 11.07 21.49 -4.40
CA CYS A 119 10.62 22.85 -4.72
C CYS A 119 11.57 23.59 -5.66
N THR A 120 11.00 24.57 -6.35
CA THR A 120 11.74 25.58 -7.08
C THR A 120 11.71 26.89 -6.27
N ILE A 121 12.86 27.45 -5.99
CA ILE A 121 13.02 28.70 -5.28
C ILE A 121 13.38 29.79 -6.28
N LEU A 122 12.58 30.85 -6.29
CA LEU A 122 12.88 32.07 -7.01
C LEU A 122 13.15 33.18 -5.99
N GLY A 123 14.34 33.73 -6.03
CA GLY A 123 14.68 34.90 -5.23
C GLY A 123 14.96 36.07 -6.12
N GLY A 124 14.38 37.21 -5.75
CA GLY A 124 14.62 38.50 -6.40
C GLY A 124 15.53 39.40 -5.63
N ASP A 125 16.07 40.39 -6.33
CA ASP A 125 16.66 41.56 -5.73
C ASP A 125 15.61 42.44 -5.01
N PHE A 126 16.03 43.49 -4.34
CA PHE A 126 15.11 44.42 -3.62
C PHE A 126 14.13 45.13 -4.57
N LEU A 127 14.53 45.37 -5.82
CA LEU A 127 13.73 46.08 -6.81
C LEU A 127 12.94 45.12 -7.73
N GLY A 128 13.18 43.80 -7.63
CA GLY A 128 12.50 42.79 -8.47
C GLY A 128 12.93 42.79 -9.93
N ILE A 129 14.11 43.39 -10.24
CA ILE A 129 14.62 43.50 -11.62
C ILE A 129 15.28 42.22 -12.08
N ARG A 130 15.89 41.45 -11.18
CA ARG A 130 16.54 40.16 -11.48
C ARG A 130 16.06 39.08 -10.57
N GLU A 131 15.64 37.99 -11.19
CA GLU A 131 15.28 36.78 -10.50
C GLU A 131 16.33 35.69 -10.72
N LYS A 132 16.70 34.99 -9.66
CA LYS A 132 17.54 33.80 -9.70
C LYS A 132 16.69 32.60 -9.31
N LEU A 133 16.74 31.56 -10.13
CA LEU A 133 16.02 30.30 -9.93
C LEU A 133 17.00 29.25 -9.43
N GLU A 134 16.60 28.50 -8.40
CA GLU A 134 17.31 27.33 -7.88
C GLU A 134 16.30 26.21 -7.63
N GLU A 135 16.58 25.04 -8.15
CA GLU A 135 15.76 23.84 -7.95
C GLU A 135 16.36 22.99 -6.83
N ILE A 136 15.53 22.66 -5.83
CA ILE A 136 15.91 21.76 -4.74
C ILE A 136 15.11 20.46 -4.90
N LYS A 137 15.79 19.41 -5.32
CA LYS A 137 15.19 18.10 -5.46
C LYS A 137 15.18 17.38 -4.13
N GLN A 138 14.02 16.85 -3.80
CA GLN A 138 13.80 15.99 -2.65
C GLN A 138 12.73 14.98 -3.06
N GLN A 139 12.87 13.75 -2.60
CA GLN A 139 11.86 12.71 -2.81
C GLN A 139 11.46 12.15 -1.45
N GLU A 140 10.26 12.48 -1.06
CA GLU A 140 9.56 11.86 0.08
C GLU A 140 8.29 11.23 -0.46
N GLU A 141 7.86 10.14 0.12
CA GLU A 141 6.68 9.43 -0.36
C GLU A 141 5.58 9.38 0.68
N ILE A 142 4.35 9.34 0.18
CA ILE A 142 3.15 9.06 0.96
C ILE A 142 2.42 7.93 0.26
N ILE A 143 2.02 6.93 1.03
CA ILE A 143 1.30 5.76 0.51
C ILE A 143 -0.12 5.81 1.03
N ILE A 144 -1.08 5.81 0.12
CA ILE A 144 -2.49 5.72 0.45
C ILE A 144 -2.94 4.27 0.28
N PHE A 145 -3.51 3.72 1.34
CA PHE A 145 -3.97 2.33 1.38
C PHE A 145 -5.21 2.11 0.50
N PRO A 146 -5.52 0.88 0.09
CA PRO A 146 -6.80 0.57 -0.53
C PRO A 146 -7.95 0.84 0.45
N MET A 147 -9.15 1.11 -0.05
CA MET A 147 -10.34 1.29 0.77
C MET A 147 -10.74 -0.04 1.44
N LEU A 148 -11.20 0.02 2.68
CA LEU A 148 -11.86 -1.12 3.32
C LEU A 148 -13.31 -1.22 2.81
N LEU A 149 -13.72 -2.41 2.39
CA LEU A 149 -15.08 -2.67 1.93
C LEU A 149 -15.95 -3.13 3.10
N GLU A 150 -16.83 -2.26 3.57
CA GLU A 150 -17.76 -2.53 4.69
C GLU A 150 -19.11 -3.08 4.19
N SER A 151 -19.10 -3.95 3.15
CA SER A 151 -20.31 -4.56 2.63
C SER A 151 -20.69 -5.82 3.42
N GLU A 152 -21.95 -5.88 3.88
CA GLU A 152 -22.50 -7.08 4.53
C GLU A 152 -22.42 -8.30 3.62
N TYR A 153 -22.65 -8.12 2.33
CA TYR A 153 -22.53 -9.18 1.34
C TYR A 153 -21.15 -9.82 1.31
N ILE A 154 -20.09 -9.00 1.31
CA ILE A 154 -18.70 -9.47 1.32
C ILE A 154 -18.40 -10.18 2.65
N GLN A 155 -18.82 -9.62 3.77
CA GLN A 155 -18.62 -10.23 5.09
C GLN A 155 -19.33 -11.57 5.23
N GLN A 156 -20.55 -11.69 4.72
CA GLN A 156 -21.30 -12.95 4.69
C GLN A 156 -20.60 -13.99 3.81
N ALA A 157 -20.15 -13.60 2.60
CA ALA A 157 -19.41 -14.47 1.69
C ALA A 157 -18.11 -14.98 2.33
N LEU A 158 -17.31 -14.09 2.93
CA LEU A 158 -16.06 -14.45 3.62
C LEU A 158 -16.31 -15.35 4.83
N SER A 159 -17.40 -15.10 5.57
CA SER A 159 -17.78 -15.94 6.71
C SER A 159 -18.21 -17.34 6.26
N GLY A 160 -18.93 -17.46 5.14
CA GLY A 160 -19.27 -18.73 4.51
C GLY A 160 -18.02 -19.51 4.09
N TYR A 161 -17.11 -18.88 3.35
CA TYR A 161 -15.84 -19.49 2.93
C TYR A 161 -14.97 -19.90 4.11
N TYR A 162 -14.91 -19.06 5.16
CA TYR A 162 -14.20 -19.41 6.39
C TYR A 162 -14.83 -20.66 7.06
N GLY A 163 -16.16 -20.75 7.11
CA GLY A 163 -16.87 -21.93 7.58
C GLY A 163 -16.46 -23.19 6.83
N ASP A 164 -16.49 -23.13 5.50
CA ASP A 164 -16.19 -24.25 4.63
C ASP A 164 -14.76 -24.79 4.80
N PHE A 165 -13.74 -23.94 4.83
CA PHE A 165 -12.37 -24.43 4.97
C PHE A 165 -11.99 -24.70 6.43
N SER A 166 -12.63 -24.06 7.42
CA SER A 166 -12.37 -24.34 8.83
C SER A 166 -12.92 -25.69 9.25
N VAL A 167 -14.05 -26.13 8.70
CA VAL A 167 -14.62 -27.47 8.96
C VAL A 167 -13.67 -28.57 8.48
N ARG A 168 -13.00 -28.39 7.37
CA ARG A 168 -12.02 -29.35 6.83
C ARG A 168 -10.84 -29.61 7.78
N ARG A 169 -10.47 -28.65 8.60
CA ARG A 169 -9.46 -28.82 9.67
C ARG A 169 -9.74 -30.03 10.53
N PHE A 170 -10.99 -30.26 10.89
CA PHE A 170 -11.40 -31.37 11.77
C PHE A 170 -11.35 -32.75 11.10
N TYR A 171 -11.14 -32.81 9.79
CA TYR A 171 -11.01 -34.08 9.05
C TYR A 171 -9.55 -34.49 8.77
N SER A 172 -8.58 -33.61 9.02
CA SER A 172 -7.16 -33.92 8.82
C SER A 172 -6.46 -34.12 10.15
N GLU A 173 -6.38 -35.38 10.62
CA GLU A 173 -5.62 -35.76 11.80
C GLU A 173 -4.12 -35.64 11.53
N ASP A 174 -3.35 -34.95 12.41
CA ASP A 174 -1.90 -34.98 12.35
C ASP A 174 -1.38 -36.28 12.99
N PRO A 175 -0.78 -37.19 12.21
CA PRO A 175 -0.32 -38.46 12.73
C PRO A 175 0.84 -38.36 13.74
N ILE A 176 1.41 -37.17 13.92
CA ILE A 176 2.57 -36.94 14.80
C ILE A 176 2.12 -36.42 16.18
N LEU A 177 1.08 -35.57 16.23
CA LEU A 177 0.61 -34.95 17.44
C LEU A 177 -0.49 -35.79 18.13
N VAL A 178 -0.13 -36.42 19.22
CA VAL A 178 -1.07 -37.20 20.05
C VAL A 178 -1.59 -36.30 21.15
N SER A 179 -2.91 -35.95 21.09
CA SER A 179 -3.57 -35.11 22.10
C SER A 179 -3.96 -35.92 23.34
N SER A 180 -4.46 -37.10 23.14
CA SER A 180 -4.92 -37.97 24.22
C SER A 180 -4.87 -39.47 23.86
N TYR A 181 -5.25 -40.28 24.83
CA TYR A 181 -5.36 -41.74 24.65
C TYR A 181 -6.73 -42.17 25.15
N ARG A 182 -7.47 -42.93 24.33
CA ARG A 182 -8.76 -43.52 24.71
C ARG A 182 -8.75 -45.03 24.58
N ASP A 183 -9.77 -45.66 25.09
CA ASP A 183 -9.91 -47.11 25.03
C ASP A 183 -10.16 -47.59 23.59
N TYR A 184 -9.56 -48.70 23.23
CA TYR A 184 -9.76 -49.35 21.94
C TYR A 184 -11.17 -49.94 21.84
N THR A 185 -11.92 -49.58 20.80
CA THR A 185 -13.29 -50.01 20.62
C THR A 185 -13.42 -51.18 19.62
N GLY A 186 -12.33 -51.64 19.03
CA GLY A 186 -12.33 -52.76 18.04
C GLY A 186 -12.51 -52.32 16.61
N ARG A 187 -12.66 -51.01 16.32
CA ARG A 187 -12.90 -50.48 14.98
C ARG A 187 -11.70 -49.73 14.40
N GLU A 188 -10.77 -49.36 15.26
CA GLU A 188 -9.61 -48.55 14.90
C GLU A 188 -8.50 -49.43 14.31
N PRO A 189 -7.71 -48.89 13.33
CA PRO A 189 -6.59 -49.65 12.76
C PRO A 189 -5.52 -49.89 13.80
N MET A 190 -4.86 -51.04 13.75
CA MET A 190 -3.82 -51.46 14.70
C MET A 190 -2.65 -50.47 14.80
N ARG A 191 -2.37 -49.67 13.76
CA ARG A 191 -1.35 -48.60 13.76
C ARG A 191 -1.64 -47.47 14.73
N SER A 192 -2.90 -47.28 15.10
CA SER A 192 -3.33 -46.25 16.05
C SER A 192 -3.16 -46.70 17.51
N ILE A 193 -2.88 -47.97 17.79
CA ILE A 193 -2.70 -48.50 19.14
C ILE A 193 -1.40 -47.97 19.74
N SER A 194 -1.47 -47.43 20.96
CA SER A 194 -0.33 -47.05 21.74
C SER A 194 0.06 -48.22 22.66
N TRP A 195 1.02 -49.04 22.23
CA TRP A 195 1.48 -50.19 23.03
C TRP A 195 2.03 -49.81 24.38
N MET A 196 2.69 -48.63 24.47
CA MET A 196 3.25 -48.15 25.73
C MET A 196 2.17 -47.78 26.75
N GLN A 197 1.09 -47.09 26.31
CA GLN A 197 -0.03 -46.75 27.21
C GLN A 197 -0.90 -47.98 27.50
N SER A 198 -1.08 -48.85 26.55
CA SER A 198 -1.79 -50.12 26.74
C SER A 198 -1.13 -50.98 27.80
N ALA A 199 0.21 -51.08 27.83
CA ALA A 199 0.95 -51.79 28.85
C ALA A 199 0.84 -51.18 30.25
N ARG A 200 0.70 -49.87 30.36
CA ARG A 200 0.51 -49.16 31.62
C ARG A 200 -0.92 -49.31 32.21
N LYS A 201 -1.89 -49.42 31.32
CA LYS A 201 -3.32 -49.42 31.68
C LYS A 201 -3.92 -50.83 31.73
N ASN A 202 -3.18 -51.88 31.32
CA ASN A 202 -3.63 -53.28 31.18
C ASN A 202 -4.82 -53.50 30.23
N HIS A 203 -5.10 -52.57 29.34
CA HIS A 203 -6.07 -52.70 28.24
C HIS A 203 -5.61 -51.92 27.03
N LEU A 204 -6.15 -52.23 25.85
CA LEU A 204 -5.73 -51.58 24.61
C LEU A 204 -6.13 -50.12 24.58
N MET A 205 -5.16 -49.24 24.38
CA MET A 205 -5.31 -47.78 24.26
C MET A 205 -5.00 -47.32 22.85
N VAL A 206 -5.83 -46.45 22.31
CA VAL A 206 -5.65 -45.84 20.98
C VAL A 206 -5.18 -44.41 21.17
N LYS A 207 -4.27 -44.00 20.29
CA LYS A 207 -3.85 -42.60 20.18
C LYS A 207 -5.00 -41.77 19.60
N GLU A 208 -5.34 -40.72 20.24
CA GLU A 208 -6.18 -39.63 19.72
C GLU A 208 -5.26 -38.53 19.22
N PHE A 209 -5.30 -38.29 17.94
CA PHE A 209 -4.42 -37.30 17.31
C PHE A 209 -5.05 -35.90 17.44
N ASP A 210 -4.19 -34.89 17.56
CA ASP A 210 -4.63 -33.51 17.51
C ASP A 210 -4.74 -33.03 16.06
N TYR A 211 -5.62 -32.07 15.84
CA TYR A 211 -5.83 -31.50 14.52
C TYR A 211 -4.98 -30.21 14.43
N THR A 212 -3.74 -30.35 14.05
CA THR A 212 -2.82 -29.20 13.91
C THR A 212 -2.48 -28.93 12.45
N MET A 213 -3.47 -28.58 11.67
CA MET A 213 -3.15 -27.77 10.49
C MET A 213 -3.33 -26.31 10.86
N ASP A 214 -2.23 -25.57 10.90
CA ASP A 214 -2.30 -24.11 10.94
C ASP A 214 -3.07 -23.65 9.71
N LEU A 215 -4.20 -23.00 9.95
CA LEU A 215 -5.00 -22.44 8.86
C LEU A 215 -4.17 -21.36 8.17
N SER A 216 -3.95 -21.53 6.89
CA SER A 216 -3.28 -20.54 6.06
C SER A 216 -4.05 -20.28 4.76
N VAL A 217 -4.02 -19.05 4.32
CA VAL A 217 -4.77 -18.57 3.16
C VAL A 217 -3.83 -17.85 2.21
N THR A 218 -3.95 -18.14 0.92
CA THR A 218 -3.29 -17.37 -0.14
C THR A 218 -4.29 -16.42 -0.78
N ILE A 219 -3.99 -15.12 -0.73
CA ILE A 219 -4.66 -14.09 -1.53
C ILE A 219 -3.89 -14.00 -2.85
N LEU A 220 -4.50 -14.47 -3.92
CA LEU A 220 -3.93 -14.49 -5.26
C LEU A 220 -4.58 -13.39 -6.08
N MET A 221 -3.85 -12.30 -6.34
CA MET A 221 -4.40 -11.14 -7.03
C MET A 221 -3.81 -11.00 -8.42
N ASP A 222 -4.67 -11.13 -9.44
CA ASP A 222 -4.37 -10.93 -10.84
C ASP A 222 -4.85 -9.55 -11.30
N VAL A 223 -3.89 -8.68 -11.63
CA VAL A 223 -4.16 -7.34 -12.18
C VAL A 223 -3.87 -7.24 -13.67
N TYR A 224 -3.61 -8.38 -14.35
CA TYR A 224 -3.34 -8.39 -15.77
C TYR A 224 -4.57 -7.96 -16.57
N LEU A 225 -4.39 -6.96 -17.43
CA LEU A 225 -5.37 -6.53 -18.41
C LEU A 225 -4.75 -6.65 -19.81
N HIS A 226 -5.46 -7.31 -20.72
CA HIS A 226 -5.07 -7.30 -22.12
C HIS A 226 -5.44 -5.95 -22.73
N TRP A 227 -4.60 -5.42 -23.63
CA TRP A 227 -4.80 -4.11 -24.26
C TRP A 227 -6.17 -3.95 -24.96
N SER A 228 -6.80 -5.05 -25.38
CA SER A 228 -8.12 -5.06 -26.03
C SER A 228 -9.30 -5.00 -25.03
N GLU A 229 -9.06 -5.19 -23.74
CA GLU A 229 -10.12 -5.27 -22.72
C GLU A 229 -10.53 -3.88 -22.19
N GLY A 230 -9.79 -2.83 -22.58
CA GLY A 230 -10.07 -1.45 -22.15
C GLY A 230 -9.49 -1.10 -20.78
N ALA A 231 -9.83 0.09 -20.28
CA ALA A 231 -9.35 0.59 -18.99
C ALA A 231 -10.38 0.21 -17.90
N HIS A 232 -10.17 -0.90 -17.23
CA HIS A 232 -10.97 -1.36 -16.09
C HIS A 232 -10.37 -0.87 -14.76
N THR A 233 -10.22 0.45 -14.64
CA THR A 233 -9.55 1.06 -13.47
C THR A 233 -10.37 0.87 -12.19
N GLU A 234 -11.69 0.95 -12.27
CA GLU A 234 -12.58 0.80 -11.11
C GLU A 234 -12.54 -0.64 -10.57
N GLU A 235 -12.62 -1.62 -11.45
CA GLU A 235 -12.56 -3.04 -11.09
C GLU A 235 -11.19 -3.44 -10.52
N LEU A 236 -10.11 -2.88 -11.08
CA LEU A 236 -8.77 -3.08 -10.55
C LEU A 236 -8.62 -2.51 -9.14
N GLU A 237 -9.05 -1.27 -8.91
CA GLU A 237 -9.02 -0.65 -7.58
C GLU A 237 -9.88 -1.43 -6.58
N TYR A 238 -10.98 -2.00 -7.06
CA TYR A 238 -11.82 -2.86 -6.24
C TYR A 238 -11.12 -4.17 -5.85
N CYS A 239 -10.30 -4.78 -6.74
CA CYS A 239 -9.48 -5.94 -6.40
C CYS A 239 -8.50 -5.65 -5.26
N PHE A 240 -7.84 -4.49 -5.26
CA PHE A 240 -6.96 -4.08 -4.16
C PHE A 240 -7.73 -3.91 -2.84
N SER A 241 -8.94 -3.35 -2.92
CA SER A 241 -9.83 -3.18 -1.77
C SER A 241 -10.34 -4.52 -1.22
N LEU A 242 -10.66 -5.47 -2.11
CA LEU A 242 -11.00 -6.85 -1.74
C LEU A 242 -9.81 -7.55 -1.05
N ALA A 243 -8.60 -7.45 -1.62
CA ALA A 243 -7.40 -8.05 -1.02
C ALA A 243 -7.16 -7.55 0.41
N ARG A 244 -7.31 -6.25 0.65
CA ARG A 244 -7.26 -5.66 1.99
C ARG A 244 -8.35 -6.22 2.89
N THR A 245 -9.59 -6.26 2.42
CA THR A 245 -10.74 -6.71 3.21
C THR A 245 -10.61 -8.16 3.63
N ILE A 246 -10.13 -9.03 2.73
CA ILE A 246 -9.83 -10.43 3.05
C ILE A 246 -8.72 -10.52 4.10
N ALA A 247 -7.63 -9.78 3.93
CA ALA A 247 -6.51 -9.79 4.88
C ALA A 247 -6.95 -9.33 6.28
N GLU A 248 -7.77 -8.28 6.37
CA GLU A 248 -8.31 -7.80 7.64
C GLU A 248 -9.24 -8.82 8.30
N PHE A 249 -10.08 -9.49 7.49
CA PHE A 249 -10.93 -10.58 7.98
C PHE A 249 -10.09 -11.74 8.51
N MET A 250 -8.99 -12.12 7.83
CA MET A 250 -8.10 -13.18 8.29
C MET A 250 -7.36 -12.79 9.59
N GLU A 251 -6.93 -11.53 9.73
CA GLU A 251 -6.37 -11.01 10.99
C GLU A 251 -7.36 -11.14 12.16
N GLN A 252 -8.62 -10.76 11.95
CA GLN A 252 -9.68 -10.90 12.97
C GLN A 252 -9.91 -12.35 13.37
N LYS A 253 -9.78 -13.29 12.42
CA LYS A 253 -9.93 -14.73 12.65
C LYS A 253 -8.64 -15.40 13.12
N ARG A 254 -7.52 -14.67 13.20
CA ARG A 254 -6.18 -15.19 13.54
C ARG A 254 -5.74 -16.33 12.63
N VAL A 255 -5.97 -16.16 11.34
CA VAL A 255 -5.55 -17.07 10.28
C VAL A 255 -4.34 -16.48 9.59
N SER A 256 -3.29 -17.27 9.38
CA SER A 256 -2.13 -16.84 8.61
C SER A 256 -2.49 -16.65 7.14
N TYR A 257 -1.98 -15.58 6.53
CA TYR A 257 -2.25 -15.29 5.12
C TYR A 257 -1.02 -14.74 4.43
N ARG A 258 -0.99 -14.87 3.10
CA ARG A 258 0.01 -14.26 2.22
C ARG A 258 -0.65 -13.65 1.00
N LEU A 259 0.07 -12.73 0.35
CA LEU A 259 -0.33 -12.11 -0.90
C LEU A 259 0.63 -12.54 -2.01
N LEU A 260 0.08 -13.06 -3.10
CA LEU A 260 0.77 -13.28 -4.36
C LEU A 260 0.08 -12.45 -5.45
N THR A 261 0.86 -11.72 -6.22
CA THR A 261 0.32 -10.85 -7.28
C THR A 261 1.32 -10.71 -8.43
N ASN A 262 0.81 -10.46 -9.63
CA ASN A 262 1.57 -10.08 -10.80
C ASN A 262 1.72 -8.56 -10.96
N ALA A 263 1.27 -7.75 -10.00
CA ALA A 263 1.46 -6.30 -10.00
C ALA A 263 2.90 -5.90 -9.69
N TYR A 264 3.41 -4.85 -10.34
CA TYR A 264 4.62 -4.18 -9.88
C TYR A 264 4.37 -3.44 -8.57
N ILE A 265 5.30 -3.58 -7.61
CA ILE A 265 5.22 -2.96 -6.29
C ILE A 265 6.40 -1.99 -6.15
N GLY A 266 6.10 -0.73 -5.80
CA GLY A 266 7.10 0.32 -5.65
C GLY A 266 7.63 0.85 -6.98
N ASP A 267 8.95 0.87 -7.16
CA ASP A 267 9.57 1.31 -8.42
C ASP A 267 9.38 0.24 -9.51
N LEU A 268 9.04 0.64 -10.73
CA LEU A 268 8.79 -0.27 -11.87
C LEU A 268 9.92 -1.28 -12.13
N ASN A 269 11.12 -1.01 -11.63
CA ASN A 269 12.29 -1.87 -11.77
C ASN A 269 12.49 -2.87 -10.62
N LYS A 270 11.62 -2.85 -9.60
CA LYS A 270 11.70 -3.74 -8.45
C LYS A 270 10.42 -4.55 -8.31
N VAL A 271 10.54 -5.86 -8.51
CA VAL A 271 9.51 -6.82 -8.11
C VAL A 271 9.68 -7.04 -6.61
N SER A 272 8.72 -6.62 -5.80
CA SER A 272 8.77 -6.84 -4.36
C SER A 272 8.30 -8.27 -4.03
N GLU A 273 9.14 -9.02 -3.33
CA GLU A 273 8.76 -10.32 -2.76
C GLU A 273 8.13 -10.21 -1.37
N SER A 274 7.85 -8.96 -0.94
CA SER A 274 7.48 -8.62 0.42
C SER A 274 6.21 -9.22 0.87
N VAL A 275 5.63 -9.98 1.29
CA VAL A 275 4.36 -10.60 1.74
C VAL A 275 4.06 -11.91 1.02
N SER A 276 5.10 -12.49 0.38
CA SER A 276 4.97 -13.79 -0.28
C SER A 276 5.02 -14.98 0.70
N GLU A 277 5.42 -14.74 1.94
CA GLU A 277 5.39 -15.74 3.01
C GLU A 277 4.14 -15.56 3.87
N ALA A 278 3.57 -16.69 4.32
CA ALA A 278 2.40 -16.66 5.18
C ALA A 278 2.77 -16.11 6.56
N GLY A 279 1.96 -15.18 7.05
CA GLY A 279 2.15 -14.54 8.34
C GLY A 279 0.85 -14.03 8.92
N GLN A 280 0.92 -13.52 10.14
CA GLN A 280 -0.20 -12.88 10.84
C GLN A 280 0.32 -11.82 11.81
N GLY A 281 -0.57 -10.95 12.27
CA GLY A 281 -0.28 -9.91 13.25
C GLY A 281 -0.08 -8.55 12.63
N SER A 282 -0.13 -7.51 13.47
CA SER A 282 -0.18 -6.11 13.05
C SER A 282 0.97 -5.68 12.13
N HIS A 283 2.16 -6.24 12.31
CA HIS A 283 3.30 -5.93 11.44
C HIS A 283 3.09 -6.51 10.04
N HIS A 284 2.66 -7.77 9.94
CA HIS A 284 2.38 -8.43 8.66
C HIS A 284 1.27 -7.70 7.90
N PHE A 285 0.18 -7.36 8.60
CA PHE A 285 -0.93 -6.60 8.04
C PHE A 285 -0.49 -5.20 7.54
N THR A 286 0.28 -4.46 8.35
CA THR A 286 0.82 -3.17 7.94
C THR A 286 1.70 -3.30 6.70
N THR A 287 2.58 -4.30 6.65
CA THR A 287 3.42 -4.55 5.47
C THR A 287 2.57 -4.83 4.23
N LEU A 288 1.49 -5.61 4.37
CA LEU A 288 0.54 -5.86 3.29
C LEU A 288 -0.15 -4.57 2.83
N LEU A 289 -0.60 -3.71 3.75
CA LEU A 289 -1.21 -2.42 3.39
C LEU A 289 -0.26 -1.53 2.58
N PHE A 290 1.00 -1.43 3.00
CA PHE A 290 2.03 -0.70 2.24
C PHE A 290 2.27 -1.33 0.87
N THR A 291 2.34 -2.64 0.80
CA THR A 291 2.49 -3.38 -0.47
C THR A 291 1.34 -3.10 -1.42
N LEU A 292 0.09 -3.19 -0.95
CA LEU A 292 -1.10 -2.90 -1.74
C LEU A 292 -1.19 -1.43 -2.15
N GLY A 293 -0.78 -0.50 -1.27
CA GLY A 293 -0.74 0.94 -1.58
C GLY A 293 0.31 1.29 -2.63
N GLN A 294 1.45 0.60 -2.64
CA GLN A 294 2.54 0.79 -3.62
C GLN A 294 2.31 0.02 -4.93
N ALA A 295 1.41 -0.97 -4.92
CA ALA A 295 1.14 -1.78 -6.10
C ALA A 295 0.51 -0.95 -7.22
N THR A 296 0.97 -1.17 -8.44
CA THR A 296 0.47 -0.48 -9.64
C THR A 296 -0.44 -1.39 -10.44
N SER A 297 -1.20 -0.81 -11.36
CA SER A 297 -1.97 -1.56 -12.36
C SER A 297 -1.12 -2.20 -13.46
N ASN A 298 0.19 -1.87 -13.50
CA ASN A 298 1.11 -2.50 -14.43
C ASN A 298 1.54 -3.87 -13.91
N THR A 299 1.70 -4.83 -14.81
CA THR A 299 2.06 -6.20 -14.49
C THR A 299 3.44 -6.57 -15.03
N PHE A 300 4.15 -7.44 -14.33
CA PHE A 300 5.42 -8.00 -14.76
C PHE A 300 5.27 -9.37 -15.46
N GLY A 301 4.06 -9.93 -15.52
CA GLY A 301 3.81 -11.22 -16.12
C GLY A 301 2.35 -11.41 -16.52
N SER A 302 2.10 -12.49 -17.23
CA SER A 302 0.78 -12.94 -17.65
C SER A 302 0.06 -13.71 -16.53
N VAL A 303 -1.17 -14.16 -16.83
CA VAL A 303 -1.93 -15.06 -15.95
C VAL A 303 -1.19 -16.41 -15.76
N ASP A 304 -0.49 -16.87 -16.79
CA ASP A 304 0.28 -18.13 -16.74
C ASP A 304 1.50 -18.02 -15.83
N ASP A 305 2.19 -16.87 -15.86
CA ASP A 305 3.31 -16.59 -14.94
C ASP A 305 2.85 -16.57 -13.48
N LEU A 306 1.65 -16.03 -13.22
CA LEU A 306 1.05 -16.04 -11.90
C LEU A 306 0.76 -17.47 -11.42
N TYR A 307 0.26 -18.34 -12.32
CA TYR A 307 0.06 -19.75 -12.04
C TYR A 307 1.37 -20.45 -11.63
N ASP A 308 2.43 -20.26 -12.40
CA ASP A 308 3.73 -20.85 -12.12
C ASP A 308 4.30 -20.36 -10.76
N MET A 309 4.10 -19.09 -10.45
CA MET A 309 4.49 -18.51 -9.16
C MET A 309 3.76 -19.20 -8.00
N VAL A 310 2.45 -19.42 -8.12
CA VAL A 310 1.67 -20.11 -7.08
C VAL A 310 2.16 -21.52 -6.90
N VAL A 311 2.34 -22.27 -8.01
CA VAL A 311 2.79 -23.66 -7.95
C VAL A 311 4.17 -23.80 -7.33
N GLN A 312 5.10 -22.86 -7.58
CA GLN A 312 6.44 -22.86 -7.01
C GLN A 312 6.44 -22.50 -5.51
N LYS A 313 5.58 -21.57 -5.10
CA LYS A 313 5.52 -21.06 -3.71
C LYS A 313 4.45 -21.76 -2.86
N TYR A 314 3.73 -22.71 -3.43
CA TYR A 314 2.68 -23.42 -2.71
C TYR A 314 3.24 -24.26 -1.56
N SER A 315 2.72 -24.05 -0.35
CA SER A 315 3.13 -24.72 0.88
C SER A 315 2.01 -25.48 1.58
N GLY A 316 0.93 -25.81 0.85
CA GLY A 316 -0.18 -26.62 1.36
C GLY A 316 -1.25 -25.78 2.09
N GLU A 317 -1.53 -24.58 1.60
CA GLU A 317 -2.58 -23.72 2.14
C GLU A 317 -3.96 -24.37 2.08
N ASN A 318 -4.82 -23.99 3.03
CA ASN A 318 -6.18 -24.51 3.14
C ASN A 318 -7.13 -23.91 2.10
N ALA A 319 -6.90 -22.64 1.74
CA ALA A 319 -7.74 -21.92 0.79
C ALA A 319 -6.94 -20.91 -0.03
N ILE A 320 -7.39 -20.66 -1.26
CA ILE A 320 -6.86 -19.65 -2.17
C ILE A 320 -8.01 -18.73 -2.56
N PHE A 321 -7.92 -17.46 -2.23
CA PHE A 321 -8.83 -16.43 -2.75
C PHE A 321 -8.21 -15.85 -4.02
N TYR A 322 -8.83 -16.15 -5.15
CA TYR A 322 -8.40 -15.65 -6.45
C TYR A 322 -9.16 -14.37 -6.80
N LEU A 323 -8.45 -13.26 -6.87
CA LEU A 323 -9.00 -11.94 -7.16
C LEU A 323 -8.63 -11.51 -8.56
N ALA A 324 -9.61 -11.14 -9.36
CA ALA A 324 -9.39 -10.61 -10.71
C ALA A 324 -10.45 -9.57 -11.06
N PRO A 325 -10.17 -8.63 -12.01
CA PRO A 325 -11.11 -7.59 -12.40
C PRO A 325 -12.44 -8.14 -12.94
N PHE A 326 -12.37 -9.14 -13.81
CA PHE A 326 -13.52 -9.80 -14.42
C PHE A 326 -13.19 -11.25 -14.80
N GLU A 327 -14.22 -12.04 -15.01
CA GLU A 327 -14.11 -13.40 -15.47
C GLU A 327 -13.81 -13.45 -16.98
N ASN A 328 -12.91 -14.35 -17.38
CA ASN A 328 -12.68 -14.73 -18.76
C ASN A 328 -12.24 -16.21 -18.84
N GLU A 329 -12.23 -16.80 -20.05
CA GLU A 329 -11.90 -18.21 -20.25
C GLU A 329 -10.53 -18.62 -19.69
N LYS A 330 -9.51 -17.74 -19.82
CA LYS A 330 -8.17 -18.01 -19.29
C LYS A 330 -8.15 -18.05 -17.76
N ARG A 331 -8.85 -17.14 -17.11
CA ARG A 331 -8.93 -17.06 -15.65
C ARG A 331 -9.73 -18.21 -15.07
N SER A 332 -10.84 -18.58 -15.70
CA SER A 332 -11.64 -19.74 -15.30
C SER A 332 -10.84 -21.05 -15.44
N SER A 333 -10.11 -21.21 -16.55
CA SER A 333 -9.20 -22.33 -16.75
C SER A 333 -8.08 -22.40 -15.71
N LEU A 334 -7.51 -21.23 -15.33
CA LEU A 334 -6.50 -21.15 -14.25
C LEU A 334 -7.06 -21.61 -12.90
N VAL A 335 -8.27 -21.18 -12.55
CA VAL A 335 -8.94 -21.59 -11.31
C VAL A 335 -9.12 -23.12 -11.30
N ASP A 336 -9.62 -23.69 -12.39
CA ASP A 336 -9.81 -25.14 -12.52
C ASP A 336 -8.49 -25.91 -12.38
N HIS A 337 -7.44 -25.45 -13.04
CA HIS A 337 -6.11 -26.05 -12.96
C HIS A 337 -5.53 -25.97 -11.54
N LEU A 338 -5.70 -24.83 -10.84
CA LEU A 338 -5.25 -24.69 -9.45
C LEU A 338 -5.99 -25.65 -8.52
N GLN A 339 -7.32 -25.78 -8.66
CA GLN A 339 -8.12 -26.71 -7.87
C GLN A 339 -7.69 -28.16 -8.06
N GLN A 340 -7.46 -28.56 -9.31
CA GLN A 340 -7.05 -29.93 -9.63
C GLN A 340 -5.64 -30.26 -9.14
N ARG A 341 -4.69 -29.34 -9.27
CA ARG A 341 -3.28 -29.60 -8.99
C ARG A 341 -2.92 -29.48 -7.52
N LEU A 342 -3.49 -28.49 -6.83
CA LEU A 342 -3.10 -28.16 -5.46
C LEU A 342 -3.94 -28.86 -4.39
N ASN A 343 -5.04 -29.50 -4.80
CA ASN A 343 -6.01 -30.08 -3.86
C ASN A 343 -6.51 -29.11 -2.78
N SER A 344 -6.40 -27.80 -3.08
CA SER A 344 -6.87 -26.70 -2.24
C SER A 344 -8.17 -26.16 -2.77
N GLN A 345 -8.94 -25.55 -1.89
CA GLN A 345 -10.17 -24.87 -2.31
C GLN A 345 -9.82 -23.48 -2.85
N VAL A 346 -10.23 -23.22 -4.11
CA VAL A 346 -10.04 -21.91 -4.75
C VAL A 346 -11.38 -21.20 -4.79
N TYR A 347 -11.42 -20.00 -4.25
CA TYR A 347 -12.60 -19.11 -4.22
C TYR A 347 -12.36 -17.96 -5.20
N PRO A 348 -12.91 -18.02 -6.42
CA PRO A 348 -12.78 -16.92 -7.35
C PRO A 348 -13.68 -15.77 -6.94
N MET A 349 -13.12 -14.57 -6.91
CA MET A 349 -13.80 -13.30 -6.61
C MET A 349 -13.51 -12.31 -7.73
N TYR A 350 -14.48 -12.11 -8.60
CA TYR A 350 -14.38 -11.18 -9.72
C TYR A 350 -14.96 -9.83 -9.34
N ALA A 351 -14.16 -8.77 -9.42
CA ALA A 351 -14.54 -7.43 -9.00
C ALA A 351 -15.79 -6.91 -9.71
N ALA A 352 -15.87 -7.11 -11.04
CA ALA A 352 -17.02 -6.68 -11.85
C ALA A 352 -18.34 -7.34 -11.40
N ALA A 353 -18.31 -8.64 -11.06
CA ALA A 353 -19.48 -9.37 -10.60
C ALA A 353 -19.95 -8.88 -9.23
N ILE A 354 -19.00 -8.62 -8.31
CA ILE A 354 -19.31 -8.16 -6.95
C ILE A 354 -19.82 -6.71 -6.99
N LEU A 355 -19.19 -5.83 -7.77
CA LEU A 355 -19.64 -4.45 -7.97
C LEU A 355 -21.05 -4.38 -8.57
N GLY A 356 -21.38 -5.26 -9.53
CA GLY A 356 -22.73 -5.39 -10.07
C GLY A 356 -23.74 -5.83 -9.01
N GLY A 357 -23.41 -6.86 -8.23
CA GLY A 357 -24.28 -7.37 -7.17
C GLY A 357 -24.48 -6.39 -6.00
N VAL A 358 -23.50 -5.57 -5.69
CA VAL A 358 -23.63 -4.52 -4.64
C VAL A 358 -24.51 -3.37 -5.13
N LYS A 359 -24.38 -2.95 -6.41
CA LYS A 359 -25.22 -1.90 -7.00
C LYS A 359 -26.70 -2.30 -7.14
N ASP A 360 -26.98 -3.61 -7.22
CA ASP A 360 -28.36 -4.14 -7.30
C ASP A 360 -28.99 -4.33 -5.90
N ALA A 361 -28.20 -4.30 -4.83
CA ALA A 361 -28.64 -4.53 -3.44
C ALA A 361 -28.88 -3.21 -2.66
N ASP A 362 -28.37 -2.06 -3.12
CA ASP A 362 -28.62 -0.72 -2.60
C ASP A 362 -29.75 -0.01 -3.39
#